data_0139e79022db0c59c8c6ee0e1ec48171
#
_entry.id   0139e79022db0c59c8c6ee0e1ec48171
#
_cell.length_a   1.000
_cell.length_b   1.000
_cell.length_c   1.000
_cell.angle_alpha   90.00
_cell.angle_beta   90.00
_cell.angle_gamma   90.00
#
_symmetry.space_group_name_H-M   'P 1'
#
loop_
_entity.id
_entity.type
_entity.pdbx_description
1 polymer ?
#
loop_
_entity_poly.entity_id
_entity_poly.type
_entity_poly.pdbx_seq_one_letter_code
_entity_poly.pdbx_strand_id
1 'polypeptide(L)'
;MKLVRTLTACCLAATCVLAGAQEASKIGFVNTERILRDAVPAKAAQQKLELEFSRRDKEMQEMAARIKSLGERLDRDAAVTNETERQRRQRELAEAEKDYQRKQREFREDLNQRRNEELSQVIDKANRVIKQIAEQEKYDLILQEAVFASPRIDITEKVLRALGNGKQ
;
A
#
# COMPACT_ATOMS: atom_id res chain seq x y z
N MET A 1 -41.80 57.67 -35.94
CA MET A 1 -42.02 56.69 -34.85
C MET A 1 -41.72 55.25 -35.21
N LYS A 2 -41.47 54.86 -36.47
CA LYS A 2 -41.17 53.46 -36.86
C LYS A 2 -39.65 53.15 -36.79
N LEU A 3 -38.78 54.13 -36.91
CA LEU A 3 -37.31 53.94 -36.87
C LEU A 3 -36.74 53.64 -35.46
N VAL A 4 -37.37 54.14 -34.40
CA VAL A 4 -36.93 53.96 -33.02
C VAL A 4 -37.28 52.53 -32.51
N ARG A 5 -38.37 51.91 -33.03
CA ARG A 5 -38.76 50.54 -32.68
C ARG A 5 -37.88 49.44 -33.23
N THR A 6 -37.23 49.71 -34.35
CA THR A 6 -36.29 48.71 -34.97
C THR A 6 -34.91 48.70 -34.31
N LEU A 7 -34.45 49.81 -33.76
CA LEU A 7 -33.17 49.89 -33.02
C LEU A 7 -33.25 49.19 -31.65
N THR A 8 -34.41 49.23 -30.97
CA THR A 8 -34.58 48.60 -29.66
C THR A 8 -34.64 47.09 -29.75
N ALA A 9 -35.14 46.53 -30.87
CA ALA A 9 -35.20 45.05 -31.08
C ALA A 9 -33.84 44.44 -31.39
N CYS A 10 -32.89 45.21 -31.98
CA CYS A 10 -31.54 44.71 -32.28
C CYS A 10 -30.62 44.65 -31.05
N CYS A 11 -30.81 45.54 -30.05
CA CYS A 11 -30.03 45.53 -28.81
C CYS A 11 -30.42 44.40 -27.86
N LEU A 12 -31.68 43.91 -27.90
CA LEU A 12 -32.08 42.73 -27.04
C LEU A 12 -31.59 41.38 -27.57
N ALA A 13 -31.28 41.26 -28.86
CA ALA A 13 -30.74 40.03 -29.45
C ALA A 13 -29.22 39.81 -29.23
N ALA A 14 -28.48 40.88 -28.87
CA ALA A 14 -27.03 40.83 -28.69
C ALA A 14 -26.59 40.41 -27.28
N THR A 15 -27.48 40.33 -26.30
CA THR A 15 -27.14 39.99 -24.89
C THR A 15 -27.21 38.51 -24.57
N CYS A 16 -27.64 37.63 -25.47
CA CYS A 16 -27.78 36.19 -25.22
C CYS A 16 -26.53 35.33 -25.56
N VAL A 17 -25.41 35.91 -25.99
CA VAL A 17 -24.23 35.13 -26.46
C VAL A 17 -23.09 35.05 -25.44
N LEU A 18 -23.23 35.63 -24.27
CA LEU A 18 -22.23 35.56 -23.18
C LEU A 18 -22.63 34.59 -22.04
N ALA A 19 -23.43 33.57 -22.34
CA ALA A 19 -23.41 32.38 -21.49
C ALA A 19 -22.11 31.63 -21.79
N GLY A 20 -21.00 32.11 -21.21
CA GLY A 20 -19.73 31.40 -21.24
C GLY A 20 -19.98 29.99 -20.82
N ALA A 21 -19.73 29.03 -21.70
CA ALA A 21 -19.70 27.64 -21.37
C ALA A 21 -18.70 27.46 -20.21
N GLN A 22 -19.19 27.42 -18.99
CA GLN A 22 -18.42 27.12 -17.82
C GLN A 22 -17.97 25.68 -18.05
N GLU A 23 -16.73 25.49 -18.52
CA GLU A 23 -16.19 24.15 -18.72
C GLU A 23 -16.32 23.41 -17.40
N ALA A 24 -17.14 22.36 -17.40
CA ALA A 24 -17.37 21.57 -16.21
C ALA A 24 -16.03 20.98 -15.78
N SER A 25 -15.59 21.32 -14.56
CA SER A 25 -14.33 20.81 -14.01
C SER A 25 -14.25 19.29 -14.14
N LYS A 26 -13.16 18.81 -14.74
CA LYS A 26 -12.90 17.39 -14.93
C LYS A 26 -12.26 16.81 -13.67
N ILE A 27 -13.05 16.11 -12.86
CA ILE A 27 -12.60 15.48 -11.62
C ILE A 27 -12.39 13.99 -11.86
N GLY A 28 -11.28 13.46 -11.37
CA GLY A 28 -10.98 12.03 -11.28
C GLY A 28 -10.94 11.54 -9.83
N PHE A 29 -11.16 10.25 -9.65
CA PHE A 29 -10.98 9.55 -8.38
C PHE A 29 -10.07 8.34 -8.58
N VAL A 30 -9.17 8.09 -7.62
CA VAL A 30 -8.26 6.94 -7.62
C VAL A 30 -8.33 6.25 -6.26
N ASN A 31 -8.63 4.96 -6.26
CA ASN A 31 -8.61 4.13 -5.06
C ASN A 31 -7.17 3.66 -4.77
N THR A 32 -6.51 4.31 -3.82
CA THR A 32 -5.13 3.99 -3.43
C THR A 32 -4.99 2.59 -2.86
N GLU A 33 -5.97 2.10 -2.10
CA GLU A 33 -5.93 0.74 -1.55
C GLU A 33 -5.93 -0.33 -2.67
N ARG A 34 -6.74 -0.13 -3.71
CA ARG A 34 -6.72 -1.00 -4.88
C ARG A 34 -5.37 -0.97 -5.59
N ILE A 35 -4.75 0.20 -5.72
CA ILE A 35 -3.42 0.32 -6.31
C ILE A 35 -2.39 -0.46 -5.49
N LEU A 36 -2.37 -0.29 -4.17
CA LEU A 36 -1.44 -0.99 -3.27
C LEU A 36 -1.66 -2.50 -3.22
N ARG A 37 -2.85 -2.99 -3.56
CA ARG A 37 -3.16 -4.42 -3.62
C ARG A 37 -2.91 -5.03 -5.00
N ASP A 38 -3.33 -4.35 -6.06
CA ASP A 38 -3.53 -4.95 -7.39
C ASP A 38 -2.45 -4.56 -8.41
N ALA A 39 -1.74 -3.43 -8.19
CA ALA A 39 -0.73 -2.95 -9.12
C ALA A 39 0.47 -3.91 -9.28
N VAL A 40 0.98 -4.04 -10.49
CA VAL A 40 2.16 -4.87 -10.78
C VAL A 40 3.35 -4.53 -9.87
N PRO A 41 3.73 -3.25 -9.66
CA PRO A 41 4.81 -2.92 -8.74
C PRO A 41 4.50 -3.27 -7.28
N ALA A 42 3.23 -3.26 -6.85
CA ALA A 42 2.85 -3.67 -5.49
C ALA A 42 3.04 -5.18 -5.28
N LYS A 43 2.61 -5.99 -6.25
CA LYS A 43 2.84 -7.45 -6.22
C LYS A 43 4.32 -7.80 -6.27
N ALA A 44 5.11 -7.10 -7.07
CA ALA A 44 6.56 -7.28 -7.12
C ALA A 44 7.24 -6.92 -5.79
N ALA A 45 6.80 -5.84 -5.13
CA ALA A 45 7.28 -5.47 -3.81
C ALA A 45 6.96 -6.54 -2.75
N GLN A 46 5.76 -7.10 -2.78
CA GLN A 46 5.36 -8.20 -1.89
C GLN A 46 6.22 -9.44 -2.11
N GLN A 47 6.42 -9.86 -3.36
CA GLN A 47 7.28 -11.00 -3.69
C GLN A 47 8.72 -10.79 -3.24
N LYS A 48 9.25 -9.58 -3.42
CA LYS A 48 10.60 -9.21 -2.96
C LYS A 48 10.74 -9.35 -1.45
N LEU A 49 9.78 -8.85 -0.68
CA LEU A 49 9.76 -8.98 0.78
C LEU A 49 9.67 -10.46 1.20
N GLU A 50 8.82 -11.24 0.55
CA GLU A 50 8.69 -12.67 0.84
C GLU A 50 10.01 -13.42 0.61
N LEU A 51 10.70 -13.16 -0.50
CA LEU A 51 12.00 -13.75 -0.79
C LEU A 51 13.08 -13.29 0.21
N GLU A 52 13.12 -12.00 0.52
CA GLU A 52 14.11 -11.41 1.44
C GLU A 52 13.97 -11.98 2.86
N PHE A 53 12.72 -12.19 3.33
CA PHE A 53 12.44 -12.62 4.69
C PHE A 53 12.22 -14.13 4.86
N SER A 54 12.06 -14.90 3.78
CA SER A 54 11.75 -16.34 3.81
C SER A 54 12.80 -17.15 4.60
N ARG A 55 14.08 -16.83 4.47
CA ARG A 55 15.15 -17.51 5.21
C ARG A 55 15.04 -17.25 6.71
N ARG A 56 14.84 -15.99 7.09
CA ARG A 56 14.71 -15.58 8.49
C ARG A 56 13.45 -16.17 9.13
N ASP A 57 12.36 -16.29 8.38
CA ASP A 57 11.15 -16.96 8.84
C ASP A 57 11.41 -18.44 9.17
N LYS A 58 12.14 -19.16 8.31
CA LYS A 58 12.56 -20.54 8.58
C LYS A 58 13.45 -20.63 9.82
N GLU A 59 14.43 -19.75 9.97
CA GLU A 59 15.28 -19.70 11.16
C GLU A 59 14.45 -19.52 12.44
N MET A 60 13.41 -18.66 12.39
CA MET A 60 12.48 -18.46 13.51
C MET A 60 11.67 -19.73 13.82
N GLN A 61 11.20 -20.44 12.80
CA GLN A 61 10.47 -21.70 12.98
C GLN A 61 11.38 -22.80 13.59
N GLU A 62 12.63 -22.89 13.15
CA GLU A 62 13.61 -23.83 13.70
C GLU A 62 13.92 -23.51 15.17
N MET A 63 14.09 -22.23 15.53
CA MET A 63 14.28 -21.82 16.92
C MET A 63 13.08 -22.18 17.81
N ALA A 64 11.86 -21.94 17.33
CA ALA A 64 10.65 -22.30 18.04
C ALA A 64 10.53 -23.83 18.26
N ALA A 65 10.85 -24.64 17.24
CA ALA A 65 10.89 -26.09 17.34
C ALA A 65 11.97 -26.58 18.34
N ARG A 66 13.15 -25.93 18.34
CA ARG A 66 14.20 -26.25 19.32
C ARG A 66 13.77 -25.95 20.75
N ILE A 67 13.17 -24.79 21.02
CA ILE A 67 12.64 -24.42 22.35
C ILE A 67 11.63 -25.46 22.83
N LYS A 68 10.68 -25.82 21.96
CA LYS A 68 9.70 -26.87 22.27
C LYS A 68 10.39 -28.19 22.64
N SER A 69 11.37 -28.65 21.86
CA SER A 69 12.13 -29.86 22.13
C SER A 69 12.92 -29.83 23.45
N LEU A 70 13.51 -28.67 23.77
CA LEU A 70 14.22 -28.47 25.05
C LEU A 70 13.26 -28.58 26.24
N GLY A 71 12.08 -27.94 26.15
CA GLY A 71 11.04 -28.01 27.18
C GLY A 71 10.55 -29.45 27.38
N GLU A 72 10.18 -30.15 26.29
CA GLU A 72 9.73 -31.55 26.35
C GLU A 72 10.77 -32.51 26.95
N ARG A 73 12.07 -32.25 26.67
CA ARG A 73 13.15 -33.06 27.30
C ARG A 73 13.30 -32.78 28.80
N LEU A 74 13.22 -31.48 29.17
CA LEU A 74 13.28 -31.09 30.57
C LEU A 74 12.17 -31.73 31.38
N ASP A 75 10.94 -31.76 30.87
CA ASP A 75 9.78 -32.37 31.53
C ASP A 75 9.88 -33.90 31.59
N ARG A 76 10.26 -34.54 30.48
CA ARG A 76 10.35 -36.03 30.40
C ARG A 76 11.40 -36.57 31.34
N ASP A 77 12.55 -35.94 31.41
CA ASP A 77 13.70 -36.41 32.15
C ASP A 77 13.72 -35.92 33.61
N ALA A 78 12.71 -35.15 34.03
CA ALA A 78 12.65 -34.51 35.35
C ALA A 78 12.88 -35.47 36.54
N ALA A 79 12.36 -36.71 36.43
CA ALA A 79 12.46 -37.68 37.51
C ALA A 79 13.82 -38.40 37.61
N VAL A 80 14.61 -38.39 36.54
CA VAL A 80 15.86 -39.19 36.44
C VAL A 80 17.12 -38.34 36.36
N THR A 81 16.96 -37.03 36.21
CA THR A 81 18.08 -36.07 36.04
C THR A 81 18.50 -35.49 37.39
N ASN A 82 19.83 -35.45 37.65
CA ASN A 82 20.35 -34.81 38.84
C ASN A 82 20.16 -33.28 38.79
N GLU A 83 20.22 -32.64 39.99
CA GLU A 83 19.94 -31.21 40.17
C GLU A 83 20.85 -30.30 39.30
N THR A 84 22.13 -30.62 39.21
CA THR A 84 23.08 -29.80 38.44
C THR A 84 22.75 -29.82 36.94
N GLU A 85 22.44 -31.00 36.39
CA GLU A 85 22.05 -31.14 35.00
C GLU A 85 20.69 -30.52 34.71
N ARG A 86 19.72 -30.61 35.64
CA ARG A 86 18.43 -29.95 35.53
C ARG A 86 18.59 -28.45 35.45
N GLN A 87 19.40 -27.85 36.32
CA GLN A 87 19.70 -26.40 36.30
C GLN A 87 20.41 -25.97 35.01
N ARG A 88 21.30 -26.79 34.47
CA ARG A 88 21.94 -26.52 33.18
C ARG A 88 20.94 -26.47 32.05
N ARG A 89 20.04 -27.46 31.95
CA ARG A 89 18.98 -27.52 30.93
C ARG A 89 17.97 -26.38 31.04
N GLN A 90 17.59 -26.00 32.27
CA GLN A 90 16.74 -24.84 32.51
C GLN A 90 17.38 -23.55 31.99
N ARG A 91 18.69 -23.38 32.23
CA ARG A 91 19.41 -22.21 31.70
C ARG A 91 19.47 -22.23 30.18
N GLU A 92 19.75 -23.39 29.58
CA GLU A 92 19.77 -23.54 28.11
C GLU A 92 18.40 -23.18 27.50
N LEU A 93 17.30 -23.65 28.09
CA LEU A 93 15.96 -23.30 27.65
C LEU A 93 15.71 -21.79 27.76
N ALA A 94 16.01 -21.20 28.90
CA ALA A 94 15.83 -19.77 29.14
C ALA A 94 16.66 -18.89 28.17
N GLU A 95 17.88 -19.29 27.86
CA GLU A 95 18.74 -18.61 26.88
C GLU A 95 18.15 -18.73 25.46
N ALA A 96 17.68 -19.91 25.06
CA ALA A 96 17.05 -20.10 23.77
C ALA A 96 15.76 -19.28 23.62
N GLU A 97 14.93 -19.21 24.67
CA GLU A 97 13.73 -18.37 24.68
C GLU A 97 14.06 -16.88 24.57
N LYS A 98 15.06 -16.40 25.31
CA LYS A 98 15.52 -15.02 25.27
C LYS A 98 16.03 -14.63 23.87
N ASP A 99 16.82 -15.50 23.25
CA ASP A 99 17.34 -15.29 21.91
C ASP A 99 16.23 -15.27 20.87
N TYR A 100 15.27 -16.20 20.96
CA TYR A 100 14.10 -16.23 20.11
C TYR A 100 13.30 -14.92 20.19
N GLN A 101 12.99 -14.48 21.42
CA GLN A 101 12.25 -13.23 21.63
C GLN A 101 12.97 -12.00 21.06
N ARG A 102 14.31 -11.94 21.19
CA ARG A 102 15.13 -10.88 20.63
C ARG A 102 15.05 -10.90 19.09
N LYS A 103 15.33 -12.05 18.48
CA LYS A 103 15.28 -12.21 17.01
C LYS A 103 13.88 -11.99 16.44
N GLN A 104 12.83 -12.37 17.17
CA GLN A 104 11.46 -12.11 16.76
C GLN A 104 11.13 -10.61 16.74
N ARG A 105 11.66 -9.82 17.69
CA ARG A 105 11.52 -8.35 17.66
C ARG A 105 12.27 -7.76 16.47
N GLU A 106 13.54 -8.09 16.31
CA GLU A 106 14.36 -7.65 15.19
C GLU A 106 13.71 -7.96 13.83
N PHE A 107 13.21 -9.20 13.68
CA PHE A 107 12.50 -9.62 12.47
C PHE A 107 11.27 -8.75 12.17
N ARG A 108 10.43 -8.49 13.20
CA ARG A 108 9.22 -7.67 13.02
C ARG A 108 9.55 -6.21 12.69
N GLU A 109 10.55 -5.65 13.36
CA GLU A 109 10.99 -4.28 13.13
C GLU A 109 11.53 -4.11 11.70
N ASP A 110 12.44 -4.99 11.28
CA ASP A 110 13.01 -4.97 9.95
C ASP A 110 11.95 -5.19 8.87
N LEU A 111 11.05 -6.18 9.04
CA LEU A 111 9.97 -6.44 8.09
C LEU A 111 9.04 -5.23 7.95
N ASN A 112 8.66 -4.59 9.06
CA ASN A 112 7.83 -3.40 9.03
C ASN A 112 8.53 -2.23 8.33
N GLN A 113 9.80 -2.01 8.64
CA GLN A 113 10.59 -0.97 7.98
C GLN A 113 10.68 -1.24 6.46
N ARG A 114 11.07 -2.44 6.06
CA ARG A 114 11.20 -2.79 4.64
C ARG A 114 9.86 -2.71 3.91
N ARG A 115 8.78 -3.14 4.56
CA ARG A 115 7.43 -3.00 4.00
C ARG A 115 7.06 -1.54 3.75
N ASN A 116 7.33 -0.66 4.70
CA ASN A 116 7.04 0.77 4.54
C ASN A 116 7.87 1.39 3.41
N GLU A 117 9.15 1.02 3.28
CA GLU A 117 10.01 1.47 2.19
C GLU A 117 9.47 1.03 0.81
N GLU A 118 9.10 -0.24 0.67
CA GLU A 118 8.55 -0.77 -0.59
C GLU A 118 7.19 -0.14 -0.93
N LEU A 119 6.30 0.05 0.07
CA LEU A 119 5.02 0.72 -0.12
C LEU A 119 5.20 2.18 -0.55
N SER A 120 6.15 2.90 0.06
CA SER A 120 6.48 4.28 -0.35
C SER A 120 6.89 4.34 -1.83
N GLN A 121 7.75 3.42 -2.28
CA GLN A 121 8.16 3.36 -3.69
C GLN A 121 6.99 3.09 -4.64
N VAL A 122 6.03 2.25 -4.22
CA VAL A 122 4.81 1.98 -5.01
C VAL A 122 3.95 3.23 -5.11
N ILE A 123 3.74 3.93 -3.99
CA ILE A 123 2.98 5.19 -3.94
C ILE A 123 3.62 6.24 -4.84
N ASP A 124 4.94 6.41 -4.78
CA ASP A 124 5.67 7.38 -5.60
C ASP A 124 5.53 7.07 -7.10
N LYS A 125 5.60 5.79 -7.47
CA LYS A 125 5.34 5.37 -8.87
C LYS A 125 3.91 5.67 -9.28
N ALA A 126 2.94 5.35 -8.42
CA ALA A 126 1.52 5.61 -8.69
C ALA A 126 1.26 7.11 -8.86
N ASN A 127 1.78 7.95 -7.98
CA ASN A 127 1.61 9.40 -8.04
C ASN A 127 2.19 9.99 -9.34
N ARG A 128 3.35 9.50 -9.80
CA ARG A 128 3.90 9.91 -11.10
C ARG A 128 2.98 9.56 -12.26
N VAL A 129 2.46 8.34 -12.29
CA VAL A 129 1.52 7.88 -13.33
C VAL A 129 0.21 8.67 -13.28
N ILE A 130 -0.34 8.89 -12.08
CA ILE A 130 -1.56 9.68 -11.88
C ILE A 130 -1.36 11.11 -12.42
N LYS A 131 -0.22 11.74 -12.09
CA LYS A 131 0.12 13.07 -12.59
C LYS A 131 0.21 13.11 -14.11
N GLN A 132 0.87 12.13 -14.73
CA GLN A 132 0.95 12.03 -16.19
C GLN A 132 -0.44 11.91 -16.84
N ILE A 133 -1.31 11.06 -16.30
CA ILE A 133 -2.69 10.91 -16.76
C ILE A 133 -3.47 12.23 -16.60
N ALA A 134 -3.30 12.89 -15.44
CA ALA A 134 -3.97 14.17 -15.16
C ALA A 134 -3.62 15.22 -16.21
N GLU A 135 -2.32 15.38 -16.51
CA GLU A 135 -1.82 16.34 -17.49
C GLU A 135 -2.28 15.99 -18.92
N GLN A 136 -2.14 14.74 -19.33
CA GLN A 136 -2.51 14.28 -20.67
C GLN A 136 -4.01 14.41 -20.95
N GLU A 137 -4.84 14.11 -19.96
CA GLU A 137 -6.29 14.11 -20.12
C GLU A 137 -6.97 15.35 -19.57
N LYS A 138 -6.18 16.34 -19.13
CA LYS A 138 -6.66 17.65 -18.63
C LYS A 138 -7.67 17.49 -17.48
N TYR A 139 -7.28 16.71 -16.45
CA TYR A 139 -8.02 16.71 -15.18
C TYR A 139 -7.66 17.96 -14.38
N ASP A 140 -8.67 18.61 -13.81
CA ASP A 140 -8.51 19.74 -12.91
C ASP A 140 -8.18 19.30 -11.49
N LEU A 141 -8.70 18.12 -11.09
CA LEU A 141 -8.51 17.56 -9.77
C LEU A 141 -8.57 16.03 -9.81
N ILE A 142 -7.67 15.37 -9.09
CA ILE A 142 -7.76 13.93 -8.81
C ILE A 142 -7.77 13.72 -7.29
N LEU A 143 -8.81 13.06 -6.80
CA LEU A 143 -9.01 12.70 -5.40
C LEU A 143 -8.50 11.27 -5.17
N GLN A 144 -7.87 11.04 -4.01
CA GLN A 144 -7.40 9.72 -3.58
C GLN A 144 -8.28 9.13 -2.48
N GLU A 145 -8.99 9.96 -1.75
CA GLU A 145 -9.90 9.55 -0.68
C GLU A 145 -11.26 10.19 -0.90
N ALA A 146 -12.33 9.39 -0.84
CA ALA A 146 -13.71 9.86 -0.90
C ALA A 146 -14.63 8.85 -0.22
N VAL A 147 -15.67 9.35 0.47
CA VAL A 147 -16.72 8.52 1.04
C VAL A 147 -17.50 7.82 -0.06
N PHE A 148 -17.67 8.49 -1.20
CA PHE A 148 -18.35 7.99 -2.39
C PHE A 148 -17.72 8.59 -3.64
N ALA A 149 -17.45 7.75 -4.63
CA ALA A 149 -17.07 8.16 -5.97
C ALA A 149 -17.90 7.38 -6.99
N SER A 150 -18.52 8.08 -7.93
CA SER A 150 -19.26 7.40 -8.98
C SER A 150 -18.29 6.68 -9.94
N PRO A 151 -18.68 5.52 -10.53
CA PRO A 151 -17.85 4.81 -11.49
C PRO A 151 -17.40 5.68 -12.68
N ARG A 152 -18.15 6.72 -12.99
CA ARG A 152 -17.84 7.63 -14.10
C ARG A 152 -16.55 8.43 -13.90
N ILE A 153 -16.21 8.75 -12.65
CA ILE A 153 -15.00 9.53 -12.32
C ILE A 153 -13.85 8.64 -11.83
N ASP A 154 -14.09 7.34 -11.59
CA ASP A 154 -13.06 6.41 -11.12
C ASP A 154 -12.11 6.05 -12.28
N ILE A 155 -10.87 6.48 -12.14
CA ILE A 155 -9.77 6.20 -13.09
C ILE A 155 -8.79 5.15 -12.57
N THR A 156 -9.11 4.45 -11.48
CA THR A 156 -8.20 3.46 -10.83
C THR A 156 -7.74 2.39 -11.82
N GLU A 157 -8.64 1.84 -12.63
CA GLU A 157 -8.29 0.84 -13.65
C GLU A 157 -7.32 1.37 -14.71
N LYS A 158 -7.44 2.65 -15.07
CA LYS A 158 -6.53 3.29 -16.01
C LYS A 158 -5.13 3.40 -15.39
N VAL A 159 -5.04 3.81 -14.13
CA VAL A 159 -3.77 3.90 -13.38
C VAL A 159 -3.14 2.51 -13.24
N LEU A 160 -3.91 1.48 -12.87
CA LEU A 160 -3.43 0.10 -12.76
C LEU A 160 -2.83 -0.41 -14.08
N ARG A 161 -3.51 -0.17 -15.20
CA ARG A 161 -3.00 -0.53 -16.53
C ARG A 161 -1.72 0.22 -16.89
N ALA A 162 -1.66 1.50 -16.60
CA ALA A 162 -0.46 2.30 -16.87
C ALA A 162 0.73 1.85 -16.02
N LEU A 163 0.50 1.48 -14.75
CA LEU A 163 1.53 0.89 -13.87
C LEU A 163 1.98 -0.50 -14.32
N GLY A 164 1.12 -1.27 -15.00
CA GLY A 164 1.47 -2.58 -15.55
C GLY A 164 2.21 -2.50 -16.88
N ASN A 165 1.95 -1.48 -17.70
CA ASN A 165 2.55 -1.27 -19.02
C ASN A 165 3.86 -0.47 -18.99
N GLY A 166 4.21 0.10 -17.84
CA GLY A 166 5.46 0.83 -17.66
C GLY A 166 6.65 -0.12 -17.84
N LYS A 167 7.23 -0.13 -19.04
CA LYS A 167 8.58 -0.66 -19.24
C LYS A 167 9.52 0.10 -18.31
N GLN A 168 10.19 -0.67 -17.45
CA GLN A 168 11.27 -0.21 -16.62
C GLN A 168 12.39 0.39 -17.47
#